data_0b337e687cf8093e516540e3e5635af2
#
_entry.id   0b337e687cf8093e516540e3e5635af2
#
_cell.length_a   1.000
_cell.length_b   1.000
_cell.length_c   1.000
_cell.angle_alpha   90.00
_cell.angle_beta   90.00
_cell.angle_gamma   90.00
#
_symmetry.space_group_name_H-M   'P 1'
#
loop_
_entity.id
_entity.type
_entity.pdbx_description
1 polymer ?
#
loop_
_entity_poly.entity_id
_entity_poly.type
_entity_poly.pdbx_seq_one_letter_code
_entity_poly.pdbx_strand_id
1 'polypeptide(L)'
;MNQSDFSSSSPYSTRLHGSSSTELVTQPLPPQTRIAFIQSSWHEDIVSRGRAAFLAEMSHHGVASDAIDLFQVPGAFEIPLHAKKLAQSGRYAAVVCCGLVVDGGIYRHDFVAGAVINGLMSVQLETGVPVFSAVLTPLHFHEHETHLLFFTEHFLVKGKEAAQACLQTLASLQKMQALLG
;
A
#
# COMPACT_ATOMS: atom_id res chain seq x y z
N MET A 1 4.69 -29.23 50.25
CA MET A 1 4.40 -27.78 50.33
C MET A 1 4.12 -27.28 48.94
N ASN A 2 2.94 -26.71 48.73
CA ASN A 2 2.27 -26.45 47.47
C ASN A 2 3.05 -25.58 46.48
N GLN A 3 3.11 -26.05 45.24
CA GLN A 3 3.30 -25.23 44.06
C GLN A 3 1.91 -24.68 43.65
N SER A 4 1.73 -23.40 43.71
CA SER A 4 0.53 -22.71 43.23
C SER A 4 0.71 -22.28 41.79
N ASP A 5 -0.25 -22.73 40.97
CA ASP A 5 -0.46 -22.41 39.57
C ASP A 5 -0.55 -20.91 39.30
N PHE A 6 0.28 -20.39 38.42
CA PHE A 6 0.04 -19.12 37.76
C PHE A 6 -0.43 -19.39 36.31
N SER A 7 -1.74 -19.47 36.15
CA SER A 7 -2.36 -19.39 34.84
C SER A 7 -2.43 -17.93 34.43
N SER A 8 -1.52 -17.51 33.53
CA SER A 8 -1.60 -16.20 32.87
C SER A 8 -2.62 -16.27 31.74
N SER A 9 -3.83 -15.80 31.98
CA SER A 9 -4.81 -15.51 30.93
C SER A 9 -4.39 -14.28 30.13
N SER A 10 -4.09 -14.47 28.86
CA SER A 10 -3.83 -13.41 27.89
C SER A 10 -5.10 -12.58 27.64
N PRO A 11 -5.06 -11.23 27.73
CA PRO A 11 -6.24 -10.38 27.56
C PRO A 11 -6.58 -10.01 26.11
N TYR A 12 -5.99 -10.65 25.10
CA TYR A 12 -6.23 -10.31 23.69
C TYR A 12 -7.00 -11.41 22.94
N SER A 13 -8.16 -11.80 23.49
CA SER A 13 -9.17 -12.51 22.70
C SER A 13 -10.29 -11.54 22.35
N THR A 14 -10.04 -10.62 21.44
CA THR A 14 -11.10 -9.82 20.84
C THR A 14 -11.79 -10.66 19.78
N ARG A 15 -13.00 -11.13 20.05
CA ARG A 15 -13.89 -11.74 19.06
C ARG A 15 -14.09 -10.74 17.93
N LEU A 16 -13.61 -11.06 16.76
CA LEU A 16 -14.00 -10.41 15.51
C LEU A 16 -15.47 -10.76 15.27
N HIS A 17 -16.36 -9.87 15.64
CA HIS A 17 -17.76 -9.92 15.26
C HIS A 17 -17.87 -9.62 13.77
N GLY A 18 -18.54 -10.54 13.09
CA GLY A 18 -19.22 -10.45 11.82
C GLY A 18 -18.81 -9.30 10.88
N SER A 19 -17.97 -9.61 9.91
CA SER A 19 -17.84 -8.77 8.71
C SER A 19 -19.17 -8.79 7.97
N SER A 20 -19.99 -7.79 8.21
CA SER A 20 -20.96 -7.35 7.23
C SER A 20 -20.14 -6.93 6.01
N SER A 21 -20.15 -7.75 4.97
CA SER A 21 -19.66 -7.39 3.64
C SER A 21 -20.57 -6.27 3.13
N THR A 22 -20.25 -5.04 3.52
CA THR A 22 -20.80 -3.87 2.82
C THR A 22 -20.23 -3.97 1.43
N GLU A 23 -21.03 -4.41 0.46
CA GLU A 23 -20.72 -4.29 -0.95
C GLU A 23 -20.42 -2.81 -1.18
N LEU A 24 -19.14 -2.53 -1.36
CA LEU A 24 -18.68 -1.21 -1.74
C LEU A 24 -19.20 -0.98 -3.15
N VAL A 25 -20.32 -0.27 -3.25
CA VAL A 25 -20.80 0.27 -4.52
C VAL A 25 -19.75 1.31 -4.96
N THR A 26 -18.69 0.82 -5.56
CA THR A 26 -17.71 1.67 -6.22
C THR A 26 -18.34 2.19 -7.50
N GLN A 27 -18.68 3.48 -7.51
CA GLN A 27 -19.02 4.12 -8.78
C GLN A 27 -17.82 3.98 -9.73
N PRO A 28 -18.08 3.71 -11.03
CA PRO A 28 -17.00 3.65 -12.01
C PRO A 28 -16.18 4.94 -11.97
N LEU A 29 -14.86 4.80 -12.03
CA LEU A 29 -13.99 5.97 -12.13
C LEU A 29 -14.34 6.77 -13.41
N PRO A 30 -14.24 8.11 -13.38
CA PRO A 30 -14.45 8.94 -14.57
C PRO A 30 -13.61 8.43 -15.75
N PRO A 31 -14.16 8.47 -16.97
CA PRO A 31 -13.36 8.23 -18.17
C PRO A 31 -12.13 9.14 -18.14
N GLN A 32 -10.95 8.60 -18.46
CA GLN A 32 -9.63 9.29 -18.41
C GLN A 32 -8.96 9.37 -17.03
N THR A 33 -9.54 8.82 -15.95
CA THR A 33 -8.82 8.69 -14.68
C THR A 33 -7.62 7.77 -14.85
N ARG A 34 -6.41 8.30 -14.67
CA ARG A 34 -5.17 7.51 -14.69
C ARG A 34 -4.61 7.36 -13.29
N ILE A 35 -4.02 6.21 -13.04
CA ILE A 35 -3.36 5.88 -11.76
C ILE A 35 -1.91 5.56 -12.06
N ALA A 36 -0.99 6.13 -11.30
CA ALA A 36 0.41 5.76 -11.34
C ALA A 36 0.70 4.69 -10.28
N PHE A 37 1.35 3.60 -10.66
CA PHE A 37 1.83 2.58 -9.74
C PHE A 37 3.36 2.54 -9.79
N ILE A 38 4.02 2.82 -8.67
CA ILE A 38 5.48 2.84 -8.53
C ILE A 38 5.91 1.61 -7.73
N GLN A 39 6.85 0.84 -8.27
CA GLN A 39 7.41 -0.34 -7.61
C GLN A 39 8.92 -0.21 -7.45
N SER A 40 9.46 -0.58 -6.27
CA SER A 40 10.91 -0.77 -6.10
C SER A 40 11.39 -2.10 -6.69
N SER A 41 12.63 -2.12 -7.21
CA SER A 41 13.26 -3.32 -7.79
C SER A 41 13.89 -4.23 -6.73
N TRP A 42 14.31 -3.68 -5.59
CA TRP A 42 14.87 -4.51 -4.53
C TRP A 42 13.79 -5.45 -3.98
N HIS A 43 14.12 -6.73 -3.85
CA HIS A 43 13.19 -7.81 -3.51
C HIS A 43 12.01 -7.92 -4.49
N GLU A 44 12.30 -7.79 -5.78
CA GLU A 44 11.28 -7.77 -6.85
C GLU A 44 10.39 -9.02 -6.85
N ASP A 45 10.95 -10.18 -6.54
CA ASP A 45 10.24 -11.46 -6.40
C ASP A 45 9.08 -11.41 -5.39
N ILE A 46 9.28 -10.63 -4.31
CA ILE A 46 8.27 -10.41 -3.26
C ILE A 46 7.37 -9.22 -3.64
N VAL A 47 7.97 -8.08 -3.95
CA VAL A 47 7.23 -6.82 -4.18
C VAL A 47 6.30 -6.89 -5.40
N SER A 48 6.69 -7.63 -6.45
CA SER A 48 5.85 -7.83 -7.64
C SER A 48 4.52 -8.53 -7.36
N ARG A 49 4.42 -9.27 -6.25
CA ARG A 49 3.16 -9.88 -5.82
C ARG A 49 2.13 -8.82 -5.43
N GLY A 50 2.58 -7.74 -4.79
CA GLY A 50 1.73 -6.59 -4.47
C GLY A 50 1.18 -5.92 -5.72
N ARG A 51 2.04 -5.71 -6.74
CA ARG A 51 1.60 -5.19 -8.04
C ARG A 51 0.57 -6.10 -8.70
N ALA A 52 0.84 -7.40 -8.75
CA ALA A 52 -0.07 -8.36 -9.38
C ALA A 52 -1.44 -8.37 -8.70
N ALA A 53 -1.48 -8.38 -7.36
CA ALA A 53 -2.71 -8.34 -6.60
C ALA A 53 -3.47 -7.01 -6.76
N PHE A 54 -2.74 -5.88 -6.79
CA PHE A 54 -3.32 -4.57 -7.06
C PHE A 54 -4.01 -4.53 -8.43
N LEU A 55 -3.31 -4.94 -9.49
CA LEU A 55 -3.86 -4.94 -10.84
C LEU A 55 -5.07 -5.87 -10.98
N ALA A 56 -5.03 -7.06 -10.36
CA ALA A 56 -6.15 -8.00 -10.36
C ALA A 56 -7.38 -7.42 -9.66
N GLU A 57 -7.21 -6.77 -8.50
CA GLU A 57 -8.31 -6.14 -7.76
C GLU A 57 -8.88 -4.93 -8.51
N MET A 58 -8.04 -4.10 -9.13
CA MET A 58 -8.48 -2.98 -9.97
C MET A 58 -9.30 -3.48 -11.17
N SER A 59 -8.83 -4.53 -11.84
CA SER A 59 -9.56 -5.16 -12.94
C SER A 59 -10.90 -5.75 -12.49
N HIS A 60 -10.94 -6.37 -11.30
CA HIS A 60 -12.18 -6.89 -10.71
C HIS A 60 -13.23 -5.78 -10.50
N HIS A 61 -12.78 -4.57 -10.20
CA HIS A 61 -13.63 -3.38 -10.07
C HIS A 61 -13.84 -2.60 -11.37
N GLY A 62 -13.49 -3.17 -12.52
CA GLY A 62 -13.75 -2.60 -13.84
C GLY A 62 -12.79 -1.49 -14.27
N VAL A 63 -11.66 -1.32 -13.59
CA VAL A 63 -10.61 -0.39 -14.02
C VAL A 63 -9.81 -1.02 -15.15
N ALA A 64 -9.77 -0.36 -16.30
CA ALA A 64 -9.04 -0.85 -17.46
C ALA A 64 -7.52 -0.85 -17.19
N SER A 65 -6.81 -1.85 -17.72
CA SER A 65 -5.37 -2.00 -17.50
C SER A 65 -4.55 -0.86 -18.07
N ASP A 66 -5.01 -0.23 -19.14
CA ASP A 66 -4.39 0.94 -19.78
C ASP A 66 -4.61 2.25 -19.00
N ALA A 67 -5.49 2.24 -18.00
CA ALA A 67 -5.65 3.35 -17.06
C ALA A 67 -4.57 3.37 -15.96
N ILE A 68 -3.70 2.35 -15.88
CA ILE A 68 -2.68 2.22 -14.84
C ILE A 68 -1.30 2.23 -15.49
N ASP A 69 -0.51 3.27 -15.22
CA ASP A 69 0.88 3.35 -15.66
C ASP A 69 1.81 2.79 -14.58
N LEU A 70 2.70 1.88 -15.00
CA LEU A 70 3.65 1.21 -14.12
C LEU A 70 5.03 1.87 -14.21
N PHE A 71 5.61 2.19 -13.07
CA PHE A 71 6.93 2.77 -12.93
C PHE A 71 7.78 1.89 -12.02
N GLN A 72 9.04 1.69 -12.40
CA GLN A 72 10.00 0.94 -11.61
C GLN A 72 11.14 1.84 -11.16
N VAL A 73 11.53 1.74 -9.89
CA VAL A 73 12.63 2.50 -9.29
C VAL A 73 13.59 1.55 -8.58
N PRO A 74 14.87 1.91 -8.38
CA PRO A 74 15.83 1.00 -7.75
C PRO A 74 15.39 0.52 -6.37
N GLY A 75 15.11 1.41 -5.45
CA GLY A 75 14.73 1.09 -4.09
C GLY A 75 13.53 1.90 -3.58
N ALA A 76 13.12 1.63 -2.37
CA ALA A 76 12.01 2.37 -1.75
C ALA A 76 12.36 3.86 -1.53
N PHE A 77 13.65 4.19 -1.35
CA PHE A 77 14.11 5.56 -1.11
C PHE A 77 13.87 6.51 -2.29
N GLU A 78 13.81 5.97 -3.51
CA GLU A 78 13.55 6.74 -4.73
C GLU A 78 12.06 6.99 -4.98
N ILE A 79 11.17 6.26 -4.30
CA ILE A 79 9.72 6.33 -4.51
C ILE A 79 9.16 7.75 -4.25
N PRO A 80 9.48 8.48 -3.15
CA PRO A 80 8.86 9.77 -2.86
C PRO A 80 9.09 10.83 -3.94
N LEU A 81 10.29 10.89 -4.50
CA LEU A 81 10.58 11.82 -5.60
C LEU A 81 9.77 11.51 -6.86
N HIS A 82 9.68 10.23 -7.23
CA HIS A 82 8.87 9.81 -8.38
C HIS A 82 7.39 10.09 -8.13
N ALA A 83 6.87 9.77 -6.93
CA ALA A 83 5.51 10.07 -6.54
C ALA A 83 5.20 11.58 -6.66
N LYS A 84 6.10 12.44 -6.18
CA LYS A 84 5.95 13.89 -6.29
C LYS A 84 5.87 14.35 -7.75
N LYS A 85 6.79 13.87 -8.61
CA LYS A 85 6.80 14.23 -10.03
C LYS A 85 5.53 13.79 -10.76
N LEU A 86 5.05 12.58 -10.48
CA LEU A 86 3.83 12.05 -11.09
C LEU A 86 2.59 12.79 -10.58
N ALA A 87 2.48 13.03 -9.28
CA ALA A 87 1.37 13.80 -8.71
C ALA A 87 1.31 15.23 -9.27
N GLN A 88 2.45 15.91 -9.43
CA GLN A 88 2.52 17.27 -9.97
C GLN A 88 2.29 17.34 -11.49
N SER A 89 2.30 16.21 -12.19
CA SER A 89 2.12 16.19 -13.66
C SER A 89 0.71 16.55 -14.13
N GLY A 90 -0.29 16.51 -13.24
CA GLY A 90 -1.70 16.67 -13.56
C GLY A 90 -2.31 15.51 -14.35
N ARG A 91 -1.55 14.43 -14.59
CA ARG A 91 -2.00 13.27 -15.38
C ARG A 91 -2.64 12.17 -14.55
N TYR A 92 -2.36 12.12 -13.27
CA TYR A 92 -2.76 11.03 -12.38
C TYR A 92 -3.67 11.53 -11.28
N ALA A 93 -4.78 10.83 -11.12
CA ALA A 93 -5.72 11.08 -10.02
C ALA A 93 -5.27 10.42 -8.71
N ALA A 94 -4.36 9.47 -8.79
CA ALA A 94 -3.78 8.78 -7.63
C ALA A 94 -2.38 8.24 -7.96
N VAL A 95 -1.55 8.09 -6.92
CA VAL A 95 -0.25 7.43 -6.99
C VAL A 95 -0.22 6.30 -5.96
N VAL A 96 0.15 5.10 -6.38
CA VAL A 96 0.30 3.92 -5.51
C VAL A 96 1.77 3.55 -5.46
N CYS A 97 2.30 3.34 -4.27
CA CYS A 97 3.70 3.09 -4.01
C CYS A 97 3.88 1.72 -3.37
N CYS A 98 4.70 0.87 -3.97
CA CYS A 98 4.93 -0.51 -3.53
C CYS A 98 6.43 -0.76 -3.36
N GLY A 99 6.84 -1.27 -2.22
CA GLY A 99 8.25 -1.52 -1.92
C GLY A 99 8.43 -2.24 -0.60
N LEU A 100 9.67 -2.66 -0.33
CA LEU A 100 10.03 -3.33 0.90
C LEU A 100 11.29 -2.69 1.47
N VAL A 101 11.24 -2.23 2.71
CA VAL A 101 12.40 -1.70 3.44
C VAL A 101 12.74 -2.69 4.54
N VAL A 102 13.90 -3.31 4.45
CA VAL A 102 14.35 -4.36 5.36
C VAL A 102 15.63 -3.99 6.07
N ASP A 103 15.89 -4.64 7.21
CA ASP A 103 17.16 -4.55 7.91
C ASP A 103 18.24 -5.37 7.17
N GLY A 104 19.10 -4.69 6.44
CA GLY A 104 20.24 -5.29 5.73
C GLY A 104 21.54 -5.27 6.53
N GLY A 105 21.50 -4.86 7.81
CA GLY A 105 22.68 -4.81 8.69
C GLY A 105 23.68 -3.67 8.40
N ILE A 106 23.47 -2.89 7.32
CA ILE A 106 24.37 -1.80 6.92
C ILE A 106 23.77 -0.43 7.21
N TYR A 107 22.49 -0.26 6.89
CA TYR A 107 21.75 0.96 7.14
C TYR A 107 20.76 0.80 8.28
N ARG A 108 20.51 1.88 8.98
CA ARG A 108 19.38 1.96 9.90
C ARG A 108 18.08 2.05 9.08
N HIS A 109 17.50 0.89 8.79
CA HIS A 109 16.31 0.76 7.95
C HIS A 109 15.12 1.55 8.50
N ASP A 110 15.02 1.76 9.81
CA ASP A 110 14.03 2.62 10.47
C ASP A 110 14.10 4.08 9.99
N PHE A 111 15.30 4.63 9.76
CA PHE A 111 15.44 5.97 9.18
C PHE A 111 15.01 6.02 7.72
N VAL A 112 15.37 4.99 6.94
CA VAL A 112 14.93 4.88 5.54
C VAL A 112 13.42 4.76 5.47
N ALA A 113 12.84 3.86 6.25
CA ALA A 113 11.39 3.66 6.35
C ALA A 113 10.67 4.97 6.72
N GLY A 114 11.15 5.64 7.80
CA GLY A 114 10.60 6.93 8.24
C GLY A 114 10.67 8.00 7.16
N ALA A 115 11.82 8.13 6.48
CA ALA A 115 12.01 9.11 5.41
C ALA A 115 11.06 8.85 4.23
N VAL A 116 10.90 7.59 3.82
CA VAL A 116 10.02 7.20 2.72
C VAL A 116 8.56 7.49 3.07
N ILE A 117 8.07 6.98 4.19
CA ILE A 117 6.66 7.15 4.60
C ILE A 117 6.31 8.62 4.81
N ASN A 118 7.16 9.38 5.50
CA ASN A 118 6.96 10.82 5.68
C ASN A 118 7.00 11.57 4.34
N GLY A 119 7.92 11.19 3.45
CA GLY A 119 7.99 11.75 2.10
C GLY A 119 6.72 11.52 1.28
N LEU A 120 6.13 10.33 1.32
CA LEU A 120 4.87 10.03 0.65
C LEU A 120 3.71 10.85 1.21
N MET A 121 3.62 10.99 2.54
CA MET A 121 2.60 11.82 3.19
C MET A 121 2.75 13.30 2.80
N SER A 122 3.98 13.81 2.78
CA SER A 122 4.25 15.19 2.33
C SER A 122 3.82 15.41 0.89
N VAL A 123 4.13 14.48 -0.02
CA VAL A 123 3.69 14.55 -1.42
C VAL A 123 2.18 14.65 -1.52
N GLN A 124 1.45 13.79 -0.82
CA GLN A 124 -0.01 13.78 -0.83
C GLN A 124 -0.60 15.13 -0.36
N LEU A 125 -0.11 15.65 0.77
CA LEU A 125 -0.63 16.90 1.35
C LEU A 125 -0.24 18.13 0.51
N GLU A 126 0.97 18.15 -0.06
CA GLU A 126 1.45 19.28 -0.88
C GLU A 126 0.76 19.33 -2.26
N THR A 127 0.45 18.18 -2.84
CA THR A 127 -0.10 18.10 -4.20
C THR A 127 -1.61 17.98 -4.26
N GLY A 128 -2.24 17.54 -3.17
CA GLY A 128 -3.66 17.21 -3.12
C GLY A 128 -4.00 15.91 -3.88
N VAL A 129 -3.01 15.20 -4.45
CA VAL A 129 -3.21 13.92 -5.13
C VAL A 129 -3.03 12.80 -4.11
N PRO A 130 -4.00 11.89 -3.96
CA PRO A 130 -3.89 10.75 -3.06
C PRO A 130 -2.67 9.88 -3.36
N VAL A 131 -1.90 9.55 -2.32
CA VAL A 131 -0.74 8.67 -2.40
C VAL A 131 -0.95 7.48 -1.47
N PHE A 132 -1.00 6.28 -2.02
CA PHE A 132 -1.23 5.04 -1.28
C PHE A 132 0.07 4.30 -1.07
N SER A 133 0.30 3.86 0.17
CA SER A 133 1.52 3.14 0.53
C SER A 133 1.26 1.66 0.72
N ALA A 134 1.82 0.84 -0.17
CA ALA A 134 2.12 -0.57 0.02
C ALA A 134 3.64 -0.76 0.20
N VAL A 135 4.32 0.24 0.79
CA VAL A 135 5.72 0.13 1.20
C VAL A 135 5.75 -0.52 2.58
N LEU A 136 6.15 -1.79 2.62
CA LEU A 136 6.24 -2.54 3.86
C LEU A 136 7.57 -2.26 4.56
N THR A 137 7.48 -2.06 5.88
CA THR A 137 8.61 -1.67 6.73
C THR A 137 8.65 -2.58 7.97
N PRO A 138 8.95 -3.89 7.80
CA PRO A 138 8.98 -4.82 8.92
C PRO A 138 10.03 -4.42 9.96
N LEU A 139 9.72 -4.63 11.24
CA LEU A 139 10.67 -4.39 12.34
C LEU A 139 11.85 -5.36 12.29
N HIS A 140 11.58 -6.60 11.89
CA HIS A 140 12.59 -7.66 11.74
C HIS A 140 12.35 -8.39 10.43
N PHE A 141 13.39 -8.48 9.63
CA PHE A 141 13.40 -9.26 8.41
C PHE A 141 14.60 -10.18 8.44
N HIS A 142 14.39 -11.45 8.22
CA HIS A 142 15.44 -12.44 8.05
C HIS A 142 15.24 -13.14 6.71
N GLU A 143 16.31 -13.31 5.96
CA GLU A 143 16.29 -14.01 4.65
C GLU A 143 16.12 -15.53 4.80
N HIS A 144 15.32 -15.98 5.77
CA HIS A 144 14.90 -17.37 5.89
C HIS A 144 13.64 -17.62 5.08
N GLU A 145 13.55 -18.80 4.49
CA GLU A 145 12.47 -19.21 3.59
C GLU A 145 11.07 -18.93 4.17
N THR A 146 10.87 -19.18 5.45
CA THR A 146 9.59 -18.91 6.14
C THR A 146 9.21 -17.44 6.15
N HIS A 147 10.17 -16.53 6.32
CA HIS A 147 9.89 -15.08 6.27
C HIS A 147 9.65 -14.59 4.85
N LEU A 148 10.40 -15.11 3.89
CA LEU A 148 10.19 -14.77 2.46
C LEU A 148 8.79 -15.19 2.02
N LEU A 149 8.34 -16.39 2.37
CA LEU A 149 6.98 -16.87 2.09
C LEU A 149 5.93 -15.98 2.76
N PHE A 150 6.11 -15.64 4.04
CA PHE A 150 5.19 -14.75 4.75
C PHE A 150 5.02 -13.40 4.05
N PHE A 151 6.13 -12.74 3.67
CA PHE A 151 6.04 -11.44 2.98
C PHE A 151 5.48 -11.58 1.57
N THR A 152 5.80 -12.67 0.86
CA THR A 152 5.23 -12.96 -0.46
C THR A 152 3.70 -13.03 -0.41
N GLU A 153 3.15 -13.74 0.57
CA GLU A 153 1.70 -13.82 0.79
C GLU A 153 1.11 -12.49 1.28
N HIS A 154 1.84 -11.81 2.17
CA HIS A 154 1.36 -10.54 2.73
C HIS A 154 1.32 -9.42 1.69
N PHE A 155 2.22 -9.42 0.71
CA PHE A 155 2.15 -8.47 -0.41
C PHE A 155 0.91 -8.68 -1.29
N LEU A 156 0.41 -9.91 -1.43
CA LEU A 156 -0.87 -10.15 -2.11
C LEU A 156 -2.03 -9.44 -1.38
N VAL A 157 -2.05 -9.55 -0.05
CA VAL A 157 -3.05 -8.87 0.78
C VAL A 157 -2.92 -7.35 0.65
N LYS A 158 -1.69 -6.82 0.78
CA LYS A 158 -1.44 -5.36 0.75
C LYS A 158 -1.67 -4.75 -0.63
N GLY A 159 -1.41 -5.48 -1.70
CA GLY A 159 -1.75 -5.05 -3.05
C GLY A 159 -3.26 -4.88 -3.23
N LYS A 160 -4.04 -5.85 -2.76
CA LYS A 160 -5.51 -5.80 -2.77
C LYS A 160 -6.04 -4.64 -1.91
N GLU A 161 -5.56 -4.51 -0.67
CA GLU A 161 -5.94 -3.41 0.23
C GLU A 161 -5.63 -2.03 -0.38
N ALA A 162 -4.47 -1.88 -1.04
CA ALA A 162 -4.10 -0.62 -1.70
C ALA A 162 -5.05 -0.28 -2.86
N ALA A 163 -5.49 -1.27 -3.64
CA ALA A 163 -6.48 -1.07 -4.70
C ALA A 163 -7.83 -0.60 -4.13
N GLN A 164 -8.31 -1.28 -3.10
CA GLN A 164 -9.57 -0.93 -2.43
C GLN A 164 -9.51 0.47 -1.81
N ALA A 165 -8.42 0.80 -1.10
CA ALA A 165 -8.20 2.12 -0.53
C ALA A 165 -8.16 3.20 -1.62
N CYS A 166 -7.50 2.94 -2.75
CA CYS A 166 -7.45 3.84 -3.89
C CYS A 166 -8.85 4.14 -4.43
N LEU A 167 -9.64 3.12 -4.73
CA LEU A 167 -10.99 3.29 -5.26
C LEU A 167 -11.91 4.03 -4.29
N GLN A 168 -11.89 3.65 -3.02
CA GLN A 168 -12.71 4.29 -1.98
C GLN A 168 -12.35 5.76 -1.79
N THR A 169 -11.07 6.07 -1.75
CA THR A 169 -10.60 7.45 -1.58
C THR A 169 -10.98 8.32 -2.78
N LEU A 170 -10.78 7.82 -4.01
CA LEU A 170 -11.17 8.55 -5.21
C LEU A 170 -12.68 8.83 -5.24
N ALA A 171 -13.51 7.84 -4.92
CA ALA A 171 -14.96 8.01 -4.83
C ALA A 171 -15.35 9.03 -3.73
N SER A 172 -14.69 8.97 -2.57
CA SER A 172 -14.92 9.92 -1.48
C SER A 172 -14.55 11.37 -1.86
N LEU A 173 -13.40 11.55 -2.51
CA LEU A 173 -12.96 12.88 -2.97
C LEU A 173 -13.91 13.45 -4.04
N GLN A 174 -14.38 12.64 -4.97
CA GLN A 174 -15.38 13.06 -5.96
C GLN A 174 -16.67 13.54 -5.30
N LYS A 175 -17.16 12.76 -4.32
CA LYS A 175 -18.35 13.15 -3.55
C LYS A 175 -18.12 14.48 -2.80
N MET A 176 -16.96 14.64 -2.19
CA MET A 176 -16.58 15.87 -1.48
C MET A 176 -16.55 17.06 -2.44
N GLN A 177 -15.92 16.92 -3.61
CA GLN A 177 -15.87 17.99 -4.62
C GLN A 177 -17.27 18.41 -5.08
N ALA A 178 -18.16 17.45 -5.31
CA ALA A 178 -19.55 17.73 -5.69
C ALA A 178 -20.35 18.45 -4.60
N LEU A 179 -19.95 18.36 -3.34
CA LEU A 179 -20.59 19.06 -2.22
C LEU A 179 -20.01 20.47 -1.99
N LEU A 180 -18.77 20.71 -2.39
CA LEU A 180 -18.06 21.98 -2.17
C LEU A 180 -18.12 22.93 -3.37
N GLY A 181 -18.43 22.41 -4.55
CA GLY A 181 -18.57 23.20 -5.81
C GLY A 181 -19.98 23.53 -6.11
#